data_d023bdae273cf1cebe7853971a77bcdd
#
_entry.id   d023bdae273cf1cebe7853971a77bcdd
#
_cell.length_a   1.000
_cell.length_b   1.000
_cell.length_c   1.000
_cell.angle_alpha   90.00
_cell.angle_beta   90.00
_cell.angle_gamma   90.00
#
_symmetry.space_group_name_H-M   'P 1'
#
loop_
_entity.id
_entity.type
_entity.pdbx_description
1 polymer ?
#
loop_
_entity_poly.entity_id
_entity_poly.type
_entity_poly.pdbx_seq_one_letter_code
_entity_poly.pdbx_strand_id
1 'polypeptide(L)'
;MQRTTDNITIRQGDTAVIRCYVDDKVSKVAWLNRSNIIFAGEDKWSLDPRVDLVTKGQLEYSLRIQKVDVYDEGPYTCSIQTKQQPKTSQVYLIVQVPANIYKVSEDITVNEGSNVTLSCLANGRPDPSITWRLLNPSAEPLDGEEYLDISGIMRSQAGKYECKASNDVATPDVKYVNVIVNYPPFIKDVKSSATQVGRMGVLQCDAAAVPKPEFEWYRDNKRLSNAQGISIQIFGTRTLLLVSNVTEEDYGNYTCVATNRLGVNSASLFLYKLDLPTIRYPTRGPGTGRDINGSASLTQSLWLLLASIICLFFKC
;
A
#
# COMPACT_ATOMS: atom_id res chain seq x y z
N MET A 1 -39.50 -3.65 44.04
CA MET A 1 -39.58 -4.34 42.73
C MET A 1 -38.29 -4.11 42.00
N GLN A 2 -37.39 -5.09 41.97
CA GLN A 2 -36.11 -4.99 41.28
C GLN A 2 -36.36 -5.29 39.76
N ARG A 3 -36.38 -4.25 38.93
CA ARG A 3 -36.36 -4.41 37.48
C ARG A 3 -34.92 -4.73 37.08
N THR A 4 -34.62 -5.99 36.84
CA THR A 4 -33.38 -6.34 36.13
C THR A 4 -33.62 -6.06 34.66
N THR A 5 -33.05 -4.99 34.13
CA THR A 5 -33.01 -4.74 32.68
C THR A 5 -31.74 -5.34 32.17
N ASP A 6 -31.82 -6.51 31.61
CA ASP A 6 -30.68 -7.17 30.96
C ASP A 6 -30.60 -6.68 29.52
N ASN A 7 -29.38 -6.39 29.03
CA ASN A 7 -29.15 -6.08 27.64
C ASN A 7 -28.58 -7.31 26.92
N ILE A 8 -29.09 -7.59 25.75
CA ILE A 8 -28.58 -8.62 24.85
C ILE A 8 -28.15 -7.96 23.56
N THR A 9 -26.92 -8.23 23.14
CA THR A 9 -26.33 -7.67 21.92
C THR A 9 -26.23 -8.74 20.87
N ILE A 10 -26.79 -8.49 19.69
CA ILE A 10 -26.83 -9.44 18.57
C ILE A 10 -26.41 -8.73 17.30
N ARG A 11 -25.64 -9.43 16.47
CA ARG A 11 -25.27 -8.94 15.15
C ARG A 11 -26.45 -9.06 14.17
N GLN A 12 -26.64 -8.06 13.32
CA GLN A 12 -27.62 -8.09 12.23
C GLN A 12 -27.45 -9.36 11.38
N GLY A 13 -28.55 -10.03 11.12
CA GLY A 13 -28.60 -11.30 10.36
C GLY A 13 -28.50 -12.55 11.24
N ASP A 14 -28.02 -12.45 12.48
CA ASP A 14 -27.97 -13.57 13.42
C ASP A 14 -29.32 -13.86 14.05
N THR A 15 -29.40 -14.91 14.87
CA THR A 15 -30.61 -15.31 15.58
C THR A 15 -30.49 -14.90 17.05
N ALA A 16 -31.44 -14.10 17.52
CA ALA A 16 -31.56 -13.75 18.94
C ALA A 16 -32.44 -14.80 19.65
N VAL A 17 -32.03 -15.19 20.86
CA VAL A 17 -32.85 -15.98 21.80
C VAL A 17 -32.90 -15.21 23.11
N ILE A 18 -34.09 -14.66 23.40
CA ILE A 18 -34.37 -13.90 24.60
C ILE A 18 -35.03 -14.84 25.61
N ARG A 19 -34.34 -15.10 26.71
CA ARG A 19 -34.76 -16.11 27.70
C ARG A 19 -35.72 -15.55 28.72
N CYS A 20 -36.74 -16.32 29.06
CA CYS A 20 -37.63 -16.07 30.16
C CYS A 20 -37.88 -17.36 30.90
N TYR A 21 -37.62 -17.37 32.20
CA TYR A 21 -37.82 -18.52 33.06
C TYR A 21 -39.05 -18.31 33.96
N VAL A 22 -39.85 -19.34 34.11
CA VAL A 22 -41.10 -19.34 34.84
C VAL A 22 -40.99 -20.30 36.05
N ASP A 23 -41.25 -19.78 37.22
CA ASP A 23 -41.10 -20.53 38.48
C ASP A 23 -42.23 -21.56 38.74
N ASP A 24 -43.39 -21.44 38.07
CA ASP A 24 -44.58 -22.28 38.30
C ASP A 24 -45.31 -22.61 37.01
N LYS A 25 -45.72 -23.87 36.89
CA LYS A 25 -46.42 -24.47 35.72
C LYS A 25 -47.79 -23.87 35.44
N VAL A 26 -48.40 -23.14 36.39
CA VAL A 26 -49.77 -22.60 36.29
C VAL A 26 -49.79 -21.12 35.93
N SER A 27 -48.63 -20.54 35.68
CA SER A 27 -48.53 -19.13 35.33
C SER A 27 -48.99 -18.86 33.89
N LYS A 28 -49.71 -17.76 33.66
CA LYS A 28 -49.95 -17.26 32.31
C LYS A 28 -48.81 -16.38 31.91
N VAL A 29 -48.21 -16.63 30.73
CA VAL A 29 -47.04 -15.93 30.25
C VAL A 29 -47.33 -15.23 28.93
N ALA A 30 -46.79 -14.04 28.75
CA ALA A 30 -46.90 -13.32 27.49
C ALA A 30 -45.57 -12.65 27.13
N TRP A 31 -45.22 -12.62 25.86
CA TRP A 31 -44.15 -11.80 25.30
C TRP A 31 -44.70 -10.53 24.67
N LEU A 32 -44.08 -9.40 24.97
CA LEU A 32 -44.40 -8.11 24.40
C LEU A 32 -43.15 -7.47 23.81
N ASN A 33 -43.29 -6.83 22.65
CA ASN A 33 -42.30 -5.87 22.13
C ASN A 33 -42.91 -4.48 22.27
N ARG A 34 -42.27 -3.64 23.07
CA ARG A 34 -42.82 -2.33 23.50
C ARG A 34 -44.20 -2.54 24.14
N SER A 35 -45.28 -2.23 23.42
CA SER A 35 -46.67 -2.42 23.88
C SER A 35 -47.47 -3.48 23.11
N ASN A 36 -46.83 -4.09 22.12
CA ASN A 36 -47.47 -5.07 21.25
C ASN A 36 -47.30 -6.49 21.79
N ILE A 37 -48.36 -7.25 21.88
CA ILE A 37 -48.33 -8.67 22.24
C ILE A 37 -47.76 -9.47 21.06
N ILE A 38 -46.72 -10.26 21.32
CA ILE A 38 -46.09 -11.17 20.34
C ILE A 38 -46.63 -12.57 20.52
N PHE A 39 -46.67 -13.05 21.76
CA PHE A 39 -47.23 -14.33 22.19
C PHE A 39 -48.05 -14.15 23.47
N ALA A 40 -49.16 -14.85 23.54
CA ALA A 40 -49.96 -15.01 24.77
C ALA A 40 -50.16 -16.51 25.02
N GLY A 41 -49.43 -17.05 26.02
CA GLY A 41 -49.26 -18.48 26.11
C GLY A 41 -48.55 -19.03 24.87
N GLU A 42 -49.07 -20.07 24.28
CA GLU A 42 -48.56 -20.66 23.05
C GLU A 42 -49.15 -19.99 21.78
N ASP A 43 -50.12 -19.11 21.94
CA ASP A 43 -50.77 -18.45 20.82
C ASP A 43 -49.93 -17.31 20.27
N LYS A 44 -49.55 -17.43 19.00
CA LYS A 44 -48.79 -16.42 18.26
C LYS A 44 -49.73 -15.31 17.78
N TRP A 45 -49.46 -14.07 18.24
CA TRP A 45 -50.19 -12.86 17.82
C TRP A 45 -49.37 -12.03 16.82
N SER A 46 -48.06 -12.23 16.77
CA SER A 46 -47.20 -11.59 15.77
C SER A 46 -47.41 -12.21 14.38
N LEU A 47 -47.48 -11.36 13.36
CA LEU A 47 -47.49 -11.77 11.95
C LEU A 47 -46.10 -12.01 11.39
N ASP A 48 -45.05 -11.66 12.14
CA ASP A 48 -43.67 -11.83 11.69
C ASP A 48 -43.27 -13.33 11.69
N PRO A 49 -42.97 -13.91 10.50
CA PRO A 49 -42.60 -15.32 10.40
C PRO A 49 -41.23 -15.64 11.06
N ARG A 50 -40.41 -14.65 11.29
CA ARG A 50 -39.05 -14.79 11.90
C ARG A 50 -39.11 -15.07 13.41
N VAL A 51 -40.23 -14.77 14.01
CA VAL A 51 -40.42 -14.83 15.48
C VAL A 51 -41.10 -16.13 15.85
N ASP A 52 -40.44 -16.88 16.72
CA ASP A 52 -40.91 -18.16 17.26
C ASP A 52 -40.79 -18.24 18.77
N LEU A 53 -41.61 -19.08 19.39
CA LEU A 53 -41.51 -19.44 20.78
C LEU A 53 -40.65 -20.71 20.94
N VAL A 54 -39.63 -20.66 21.79
CA VAL A 54 -38.82 -21.82 22.16
C VAL A 54 -39.11 -22.18 23.60
N THR A 55 -39.72 -23.35 23.80
CA THR A 55 -40.05 -23.90 25.12
C THR A 55 -39.16 -25.11 25.39
N LYS A 56 -38.41 -25.14 26.50
CA LYS A 56 -37.68 -26.30 26.99
C LYS A 56 -38.23 -26.69 28.35
N GLY A 57 -38.96 -27.77 28.37
CA GLY A 57 -39.71 -28.16 29.55
C GLY A 57 -40.82 -27.15 29.92
N GLN A 58 -41.33 -27.25 31.15
CA GLN A 58 -42.43 -26.38 31.57
C GLN A 58 -42.01 -25.07 32.23
N LEU A 59 -40.69 -24.81 32.29
CA LEU A 59 -40.14 -23.66 33.02
C LEU A 59 -39.38 -22.68 32.13
N GLU A 60 -39.20 -22.95 30.84
CA GLU A 60 -38.56 -22.00 29.91
C GLU A 60 -39.57 -21.55 28.84
N TYR A 61 -39.66 -20.22 28.69
CA TYR A 61 -40.59 -19.55 27.75
C TYR A 61 -39.78 -18.47 26.97
N SER A 62 -38.86 -18.93 26.12
CA SER A 62 -37.90 -18.08 25.43
C SER A 62 -38.44 -17.66 24.03
N LEU A 63 -38.15 -16.40 23.66
CA LEU A 63 -38.48 -15.86 22.36
C LEU A 63 -37.28 -16.00 21.44
N ARG A 64 -37.44 -16.55 20.24
CA ARG A 64 -36.45 -16.64 19.20
C ARG A 64 -36.81 -15.71 18.04
N ILE A 65 -35.88 -14.86 17.63
CA ILE A 65 -36.00 -13.98 16.46
C ILE A 65 -34.89 -14.36 15.48
N GLN A 66 -35.25 -14.88 14.32
CA GLN A 66 -34.33 -15.28 13.26
C GLN A 66 -34.01 -14.08 12.36
N LYS A 67 -32.76 -14.01 11.85
CA LYS A 67 -32.31 -12.95 10.95
C LYS A 67 -32.63 -11.55 11.49
N VAL A 68 -32.17 -11.28 12.68
CA VAL A 68 -32.40 -10.00 13.39
C VAL A 68 -32.02 -8.83 12.50
N ASP A 69 -32.89 -7.83 12.43
CA ASP A 69 -32.69 -6.56 11.74
C ASP A 69 -32.62 -5.39 12.72
N VAL A 70 -32.11 -4.25 12.28
CA VAL A 70 -32.04 -3.01 13.07
C VAL A 70 -33.40 -2.56 13.61
N TYR A 71 -34.49 -2.87 12.93
CA TYR A 71 -35.86 -2.57 13.37
C TYR A 71 -36.34 -3.44 14.54
N ASP A 72 -35.69 -4.58 14.79
CA ASP A 72 -35.98 -5.45 15.93
C ASP A 72 -35.42 -4.92 17.25
N GLU A 73 -34.56 -3.89 17.20
CA GLU A 73 -33.96 -3.26 18.36
C GLU A 73 -35.02 -2.66 19.29
N GLY A 74 -34.87 -2.92 20.59
CA GLY A 74 -35.77 -2.35 21.57
C GLY A 74 -36.08 -3.27 22.76
N PRO A 75 -37.03 -2.88 23.62
CA PRO A 75 -37.39 -3.62 24.82
C PRO A 75 -38.34 -4.76 24.49
N TYR A 76 -37.99 -5.96 24.96
CA TYR A 76 -38.83 -7.15 24.97
C TYR A 76 -39.18 -7.48 26.41
N THR A 77 -40.46 -7.64 26.72
CA THR A 77 -40.95 -7.91 28.06
C THR A 77 -41.60 -9.25 28.13
N CYS A 78 -41.09 -10.12 28.98
CA CYS A 78 -41.77 -11.31 29.42
C CYS A 78 -42.65 -10.99 30.65
N SER A 79 -43.94 -11.12 30.49
CA SER A 79 -44.90 -10.87 31.56
C SER A 79 -45.42 -12.20 32.08
N ILE A 80 -45.22 -12.45 33.37
CA ILE A 80 -45.60 -13.68 34.07
C ILE A 80 -46.70 -13.35 35.08
N GLN A 81 -47.89 -13.86 34.88
CA GLN A 81 -48.96 -13.69 35.81
C GLN A 81 -49.05 -14.90 36.78
N THR A 82 -48.60 -14.73 37.98
CA THR A 82 -48.66 -15.72 39.07
C THR A 82 -49.94 -15.54 39.90
N LYS A 83 -50.26 -16.51 40.77
CA LYS A 83 -51.40 -16.43 41.73
C LYS A 83 -51.23 -15.30 42.74
N GLN A 84 -49.99 -14.85 43.03
CA GLN A 84 -49.71 -13.88 44.07
C GLN A 84 -49.54 -12.45 43.51
N GLN A 85 -48.60 -12.25 42.58
CA GLN A 85 -48.29 -10.95 41.96
C GLN A 85 -47.76 -11.14 40.55
N PRO A 86 -48.08 -10.26 39.58
CA PRO A 86 -47.46 -10.30 38.26
C PRO A 86 -45.95 -9.99 38.35
N LYS A 87 -45.12 -10.77 37.71
CA LYS A 87 -43.70 -10.57 37.52
C LYS A 87 -43.44 -10.15 36.09
N THR A 88 -42.49 -9.26 35.87
CA THR A 88 -42.03 -8.86 34.54
C THR A 88 -40.53 -8.93 34.48
N SER A 89 -40.02 -9.56 33.40
CA SER A 89 -38.61 -9.51 33.03
C SER A 89 -38.48 -8.75 31.69
N GLN A 90 -37.67 -7.72 31.68
CA GLN A 90 -37.43 -6.91 30.47
C GLN A 90 -36.00 -7.06 30.00
N VAL A 91 -35.84 -7.35 28.73
CA VAL A 91 -34.56 -7.44 28.05
C VAL A 91 -34.54 -6.42 26.92
N TYR A 92 -33.47 -5.64 26.83
CA TYR A 92 -33.29 -4.72 25.72
C TYR A 92 -32.40 -5.39 24.65
N LEU A 93 -32.94 -5.58 23.43
CA LEU A 93 -32.20 -6.10 22.29
C LEU A 93 -31.47 -4.95 21.62
N ILE A 94 -30.15 -5.07 21.56
CA ILE A 94 -29.23 -4.16 20.85
C ILE A 94 -28.77 -4.86 19.59
N VAL A 95 -28.94 -4.21 18.42
CA VAL A 95 -28.56 -4.77 17.14
C VAL A 95 -27.28 -4.10 16.64
N GLN A 96 -26.24 -4.89 16.47
CA GLN A 96 -24.97 -4.46 15.91
C GLN A 96 -24.92 -4.69 14.40
N VAL A 97 -24.37 -3.69 13.68
CA VAL A 97 -24.16 -3.74 12.25
C VAL A 97 -22.67 -3.61 11.96
N PRO A 98 -22.05 -4.56 11.25
CA PRO A 98 -20.66 -4.44 10.85
C PRO A 98 -20.37 -3.15 10.09
N ALA A 99 -19.14 -2.65 10.23
CA ALA A 99 -18.67 -1.53 9.44
C ALA A 99 -18.68 -1.86 7.95
N ASN A 100 -19.20 -0.94 7.14
CA ASN A 100 -19.24 -1.06 5.68
C ASN A 100 -18.95 0.29 5.03
N ILE A 101 -17.93 0.34 4.18
CA ILE A 101 -17.57 1.52 3.41
C ILE A 101 -18.48 1.60 2.20
N TYR A 102 -19.42 2.53 2.19
CA TYR A 102 -20.37 2.73 1.10
C TYR A 102 -19.89 3.74 0.05
N LYS A 103 -18.90 4.56 0.40
CA LYS A 103 -18.31 5.53 -0.54
C LYS A 103 -16.84 5.76 -0.21
N VAL A 104 -15.98 5.70 -1.23
CA VAL A 104 -14.57 6.04 -1.18
C VAL A 104 -14.22 6.84 -2.43
N SER A 105 -13.21 7.74 -2.33
CA SER A 105 -12.70 8.47 -3.48
C SER A 105 -12.21 7.53 -4.59
N GLU A 106 -12.39 7.94 -5.84
CA GLU A 106 -11.78 7.26 -6.99
C GLU A 106 -10.27 7.51 -7.04
N ASP A 107 -9.57 6.73 -7.87
CA ASP A 107 -8.16 6.95 -8.18
C ASP A 107 -7.96 8.33 -8.80
N ILE A 108 -6.95 9.06 -8.36
CA ILE A 108 -6.70 10.42 -8.80
C ILE A 108 -5.28 10.61 -9.33
N THR A 109 -5.15 11.55 -10.26
CA THR A 109 -3.86 12.03 -10.78
C THR A 109 -3.79 13.53 -10.60
N VAL A 110 -2.80 14.00 -9.85
CA VAL A 110 -2.62 15.41 -9.52
C VAL A 110 -1.19 15.86 -9.79
N ASN A 111 -0.97 17.15 -9.89
CA ASN A 111 0.39 17.69 -9.99
C ASN A 111 0.99 17.89 -8.60
N GLU A 112 2.30 17.72 -8.49
CA GLU A 112 3.05 17.99 -7.28
C GLU A 112 2.79 19.40 -6.77
N GLY A 113 2.61 19.57 -5.46
CA GLY A 113 2.26 20.83 -4.82
C GLY A 113 0.75 21.14 -4.76
N SER A 114 -0.11 20.31 -5.35
CA SER A 114 -1.57 20.48 -5.27
C SER A 114 -2.10 20.06 -3.90
N ASN A 115 -3.26 20.59 -3.51
CA ASN A 115 -4.00 20.10 -2.36
C ASN A 115 -4.93 18.96 -2.79
N VAL A 116 -5.00 17.92 -1.97
CA VAL A 116 -5.78 16.70 -2.22
C VAL A 116 -6.63 16.38 -1.00
N THR A 117 -7.91 16.08 -1.22
CA THR A 117 -8.81 15.56 -0.22
C THR A 117 -9.31 14.19 -0.66
N LEU A 118 -9.02 13.14 0.11
CA LEU A 118 -9.59 11.81 -0.08
C LEU A 118 -10.75 11.62 0.88
N SER A 119 -11.84 10.99 0.43
CA SER A 119 -13.01 10.72 1.25
C SER A 119 -13.22 9.22 1.41
N CYS A 120 -13.66 8.82 2.60
CA CYS A 120 -14.03 7.45 2.91
C CYS A 120 -15.21 7.48 3.90
N LEU A 121 -16.39 7.14 3.41
CA LEU A 121 -17.61 7.18 4.21
C LEU A 121 -18.07 5.77 4.50
N ALA A 122 -18.32 5.48 5.77
CA ALA A 122 -18.76 4.18 6.22
C ALA A 122 -20.02 4.28 7.08
N ASN A 123 -20.76 3.19 7.16
CA ASN A 123 -21.86 3.02 8.09
C ASN A 123 -21.65 1.74 8.92
N GLY A 124 -22.34 1.66 10.04
CA GLY A 124 -22.29 0.53 10.96
C GLY A 124 -22.93 0.90 12.30
N ARG A 125 -23.06 -0.07 13.19
CA ARG A 125 -23.55 0.16 14.56
C ARG A 125 -22.77 -0.73 15.54
N PRO A 126 -22.00 -0.15 16.47
CA PRO A 126 -21.72 1.29 16.65
C PRO A 126 -21.13 1.96 15.41
N ASP A 127 -21.09 3.31 15.42
CA ASP A 127 -20.47 4.07 14.34
C ASP A 127 -19.02 3.63 14.15
N PRO A 128 -18.58 3.34 12.90
CA PRO A 128 -17.23 2.87 12.67
C PRO A 128 -16.19 3.97 12.84
N SER A 129 -15.03 3.60 13.36
CA SER A 129 -13.82 4.41 13.26
C SER A 129 -13.17 4.23 11.90
N ILE A 130 -12.71 5.34 11.30
CA ILE A 130 -12.02 5.34 10.01
C ILE A 130 -10.55 5.66 10.25
N THR A 131 -9.67 4.90 9.57
CA THR A 131 -8.23 5.13 9.59
C THR A 131 -7.67 5.07 8.18
N TRP A 132 -6.67 5.93 7.90
CA TRP A 132 -5.98 5.99 6.64
C TRP A 132 -4.53 5.55 6.78
N ARG A 133 -3.99 4.92 5.71
CA ARG A 133 -2.57 4.58 5.59
C ARG A 133 -2.10 4.76 4.15
N LEU A 134 -0.86 5.23 3.99
CA LEU A 134 -0.14 5.10 2.72
C LEU A 134 0.71 3.84 2.78
N LEU A 135 0.46 2.87 1.88
CA LEU A 135 1.03 1.52 1.97
C LEU A 135 2.51 1.41 1.64
N ASN A 136 3.11 2.43 1.01
CA ASN A 136 4.53 2.47 0.66
C ASN A 136 5.15 3.82 1.02
N PRO A 137 6.38 3.87 1.58
CA PRO A 137 7.24 2.76 2.00
C PRO A 137 6.91 2.19 3.38
N SER A 138 6.19 2.93 4.23
CA SER A 138 5.76 2.52 5.57
C SER A 138 4.24 2.65 5.67
N ALA A 139 3.57 1.61 6.14
CA ALA A 139 2.12 1.64 6.38
C ALA A 139 1.77 2.36 7.70
N GLU A 140 2.36 3.53 7.96
CA GLU A 140 2.04 4.34 9.13
C GLU A 140 0.64 4.95 9.02
N PRO A 141 -0.09 5.05 10.13
CA PRO A 141 -1.37 5.74 10.15
C PRO A 141 -1.21 7.21 9.77
N LEU A 142 -2.15 7.70 8.98
CA LEU A 142 -2.26 9.11 8.62
C LEU A 142 -3.37 9.74 9.47
N ASP A 143 -3.18 11.02 9.79
CA ASP A 143 -4.18 11.80 10.52
C ASP A 143 -5.33 12.18 9.59
N GLY A 144 -6.45 11.52 9.76
CA GLY A 144 -7.66 11.70 8.96
C GLY A 144 -8.75 10.74 9.42
N GLU A 145 -9.99 11.18 9.34
CA GLU A 145 -11.20 10.41 9.62
C GLU A 145 -11.94 10.13 8.30
N GLU A 146 -13.19 10.59 8.16
CA GLU A 146 -13.95 10.47 6.90
C GLU A 146 -13.25 11.17 5.72
N TYR A 147 -12.42 12.17 6.00
CA TYR A 147 -11.66 12.93 5.03
C TYR A 147 -10.18 12.96 5.42
N LEU A 148 -9.33 12.71 4.44
CA LEU A 148 -7.88 12.87 4.54
C LEU A 148 -7.46 14.05 3.67
N ASP A 149 -7.02 15.13 4.30
CA ASP A 149 -6.55 16.34 3.64
C ASP A 149 -5.02 16.34 3.55
N ILE A 150 -4.51 16.46 2.34
CA ILE A 150 -3.06 16.52 2.04
C ILE A 150 -2.77 17.87 1.38
N SER A 151 -2.12 18.77 2.09
CA SER A 151 -1.74 20.08 1.56
C SER A 151 -0.39 20.00 0.86
N GLY A 152 -0.32 20.51 -0.37
CA GLY A 152 0.91 20.58 -1.13
C GLY A 152 1.53 19.20 -1.38
N ILE A 153 0.78 18.25 -1.92
CA ILE A 153 1.21 16.85 -2.09
C ILE A 153 2.57 16.75 -2.80
N MET A 154 3.47 15.93 -2.25
CA MET A 154 4.79 15.66 -2.80
C MET A 154 4.81 14.33 -3.55
N ARG A 155 5.77 14.17 -4.48
CA ARG A 155 6.01 12.91 -5.22
C ARG A 155 6.23 11.69 -4.34
N SER A 156 6.79 11.87 -3.13
CA SER A 156 6.99 10.81 -2.13
C SER A 156 5.69 10.32 -1.50
N GLN A 157 4.62 11.10 -1.61
CA GLN A 157 3.29 10.77 -1.12
C GLN A 157 2.39 10.12 -2.19
N ALA A 158 2.92 9.92 -3.40
CA ALA A 158 2.25 9.12 -4.43
C ALA A 158 2.19 7.65 -3.99
N GLY A 159 1.09 6.98 -4.31
CA GLY A 159 0.95 5.57 -4.02
C GLY A 159 -0.47 5.13 -3.70
N LYS A 160 -0.56 3.97 -3.09
CA LYS A 160 -1.82 3.33 -2.71
C LYS A 160 -2.18 3.69 -1.27
N TYR A 161 -3.26 4.43 -1.12
CA TYR A 161 -3.87 4.78 0.17
C TYR A 161 -4.90 3.74 0.54
N GLU A 162 -4.87 3.30 1.78
CA GLU A 162 -5.83 2.39 2.37
C GLU A 162 -6.75 3.16 3.31
N CYS A 163 -8.07 3.03 3.09
CA CYS A 163 -9.09 3.38 4.07
C CYS A 163 -9.59 2.11 4.74
N LYS A 164 -9.60 2.09 6.06
CA LYS A 164 -10.09 1.01 6.89
C LYS A 164 -11.17 1.53 7.83
N ALA A 165 -12.36 0.92 7.78
CA ALA A 165 -13.47 1.17 8.69
C ALA A 165 -13.68 0.00 9.66
N SER A 166 -13.75 0.26 10.96
CA SER A 166 -13.89 -0.75 12.00
C SER A 166 -14.81 -0.30 13.12
N ASN A 167 -15.66 -1.22 13.61
CA ASN A 167 -16.48 -1.03 14.80
C ASN A 167 -16.49 -2.25 15.73
N ASP A 168 -15.53 -3.16 15.58
CA ASP A 168 -15.32 -4.38 16.38
C ASP A 168 -16.49 -5.39 16.35
N VAL A 169 -17.45 -5.21 15.45
CA VAL A 169 -18.57 -6.15 15.25
C VAL A 169 -18.18 -7.29 14.33
N ALA A 170 -17.33 -7.01 13.35
CA ALA A 170 -16.78 -7.97 12.40
C ALA A 170 -15.38 -7.57 11.96
N THR A 171 -14.81 -8.32 11.00
CA THR A 171 -13.58 -7.89 10.33
C THR A 171 -13.79 -6.53 9.70
N PRO A 172 -12.81 -5.60 9.82
CA PRO A 172 -12.89 -4.29 9.22
C PRO A 172 -13.14 -4.35 7.72
N ASP A 173 -13.93 -3.41 7.20
CA ASP A 173 -14.01 -3.18 5.76
C ASP A 173 -12.87 -2.29 5.29
N VAL A 174 -12.28 -2.62 4.12
CA VAL A 174 -11.07 -1.97 3.60
C VAL A 174 -11.26 -1.63 2.12
N LYS A 175 -10.98 -0.38 1.77
CA LYS A 175 -10.97 0.12 0.39
C LYS A 175 -9.66 0.85 0.11
N TYR A 176 -9.36 1.02 -1.19
CA TYR A 176 -8.11 1.62 -1.63
C TYR A 176 -8.34 2.73 -2.63
N VAL A 177 -7.43 3.72 -2.61
CA VAL A 177 -7.37 4.81 -3.58
C VAL A 177 -5.93 4.93 -4.05
N ASN A 178 -5.70 4.93 -5.39
CA ASN A 178 -4.39 5.19 -5.96
C ASN A 178 -4.23 6.68 -6.26
N VAL A 179 -3.15 7.26 -5.76
CA VAL A 179 -2.81 8.67 -5.98
C VAL A 179 -1.54 8.74 -6.82
N ILE A 180 -1.65 9.26 -8.03
CA ILE A 180 -0.53 9.52 -8.93
C ILE A 180 -0.17 10.99 -8.82
N VAL A 181 1.10 11.28 -8.51
CA VAL A 181 1.62 12.65 -8.45
C VAL A 181 2.51 12.91 -9.65
N ASN A 182 2.08 13.82 -10.51
CA ASN A 182 2.84 14.26 -11.68
C ASN A 182 3.89 15.28 -11.27
N TYR A 183 5.10 15.18 -11.86
CA TYR A 183 6.17 16.14 -11.64
C TYR A 183 7.08 16.27 -12.88
N PRO A 184 7.76 17.42 -13.06
CA PRO A 184 8.67 17.64 -14.18
C PRO A 184 9.90 16.74 -14.10
N PRO A 185 10.64 16.54 -15.19
CA PRO A 185 11.86 15.76 -15.19
C PRO A 185 12.90 16.26 -14.19
N PHE A 186 13.51 15.34 -13.50
CA PHE A 186 14.64 15.54 -12.61
C PHE A 186 15.73 14.54 -12.99
N ILE A 187 16.91 15.06 -13.39
CA ILE A 187 18.07 14.22 -13.74
C ILE A 187 18.69 13.70 -12.45
N LYS A 188 18.69 12.36 -12.30
CA LYS A 188 19.17 11.67 -11.11
C LYS A 188 20.67 11.39 -11.15
N ASP A 189 21.13 10.92 -12.30
CA ASP A 189 22.51 10.47 -12.49
C ASP A 189 22.93 10.65 -13.94
N VAL A 190 24.19 10.98 -14.13
CA VAL A 190 24.84 11.05 -15.44
C VAL A 190 26.21 10.38 -15.40
N LYS A 191 26.55 9.65 -16.47
CA LYS A 191 27.86 9.03 -16.61
C LYS A 191 28.54 9.49 -17.88
N SER A 192 29.62 10.22 -17.71
CA SER A 192 30.58 10.56 -18.76
C SER A 192 31.44 9.32 -19.09
N SER A 193 32.07 9.31 -20.24
CA SER A 193 32.86 8.18 -20.74
C SER A 193 34.28 8.62 -21.12
N ALA A 194 35.27 7.81 -20.74
CA ALA A 194 36.62 7.92 -21.22
C ALA A 194 36.93 6.79 -22.20
N THR A 195 37.35 7.09 -23.43
CA THR A 195 37.61 6.08 -24.45
C THR A 195 38.75 6.50 -25.39
N GLN A 196 39.35 5.54 -26.11
CA GLN A 196 40.37 5.75 -27.13
C GLN A 196 39.77 5.94 -28.50
N VAL A 197 40.46 6.59 -29.39
CA VAL A 197 40.14 6.64 -30.84
C VAL A 197 39.95 5.24 -31.38
N GLY A 198 38.91 5.05 -32.22
CA GLY A 198 38.55 3.78 -32.80
C GLY A 198 37.72 2.85 -31.89
N ARG A 199 37.49 3.24 -30.63
CA ARG A 199 36.65 2.47 -29.70
C ARG A 199 35.26 3.12 -29.57
N MET A 200 34.40 2.47 -28.81
CA MET A 200 33.06 2.95 -28.53
C MET A 200 33.05 3.78 -27.24
N GLY A 201 32.44 4.97 -27.31
CA GLY A 201 32.09 5.78 -26.13
C GLY A 201 30.63 5.58 -25.75
N VAL A 202 30.33 5.57 -24.46
CA VAL A 202 28.95 5.40 -23.94
C VAL A 202 28.68 6.46 -22.90
N LEU A 203 27.75 7.36 -23.17
CA LEU A 203 27.25 8.35 -22.21
C LEU A 203 25.88 7.92 -21.71
N GLN A 204 25.63 8.05 -20.41
CA GLN A 204 24.37 7.65 -19.77
C GLN A 204 23.73 8.83 -19.06
N CYS A 205 22.41 8.95 -19.19
CA CYS A 205 21.61 9.95 -18.49
C CYS A 205 20.34 9.29 -17.93
N ASP A 206 20.14 9.43 -16.63
CA ASP A 206 18.99 8.90 -15.91
C ASP A 206 18.15 10.05 -15.40
N ALA A 207 16.84 10.07 -15.72
CA ALA A 207 15.90 11.07 -15.27
C ALA A 207 14.63 10.45 -14.71
N ALA A 208 14.10 11.01 -13.62
CA ALA A 208 12.79 10.67 -13.08
C ALA A 208 11.78 11.74 -13.46
N ALA A 209 10.60 11.32 -13.88
CA ALA A 209 9.45 12.19 -14.17
C ALA A 209 8.15 11.37 -14.17
N VAL A 210 7.05 12.04 -13.89
CA VAL A 210 5.69 11.52 -14.11
C VAL A 210 4.88 12.64 -14.78
N PRO A 211 4.36 12.44 -15.97
CA PRO A 211 4.56 11.32 -16.89
C PRO A 211 6.02 11.09 -17.27
N LYS A 212 6.29 9.87 -17.76
CA LYS A 212 7.60 9.45 -18.21
C LYS A 212 8.23 10.48 -19.16
N PRO A 213 9.55 10.78 -19.02
CA PRO A 213 10.20 11.80 -19.85
C PRO A 213 10.52 11.27 -21.24
N GLU A 214 10.54 12.16 -22.21
CA GLU A 214 11.15 12.01 -23.50
C GLU A 214 12.60 12.50 -23.42
N PHE A 215 13.54 11.82 -24.13
CA PHE A 215 14.94 12.17 -24.11
C PHE A 215 15.42 12.65 -25.47
N GLU A 216 16.25 13.69 -25.44
CA GLU A 216 17.00 14.19 -26.60
C GLU A 216 18.47 14.40 -26.22
N TRP A 217 19.33 14.18 -27.20
CA TRP A 217 20.77 14.42 -27.07
C TRP A 217 21.23 15.54 -28.00
N TYR A 218 22.09 16.39 -27.47
CA TYR A 218 22.65 17.52 -28.22
C TYR A 218 24.16 17.54 -28.12
N ARG A 219 24.79 18.06 -29.16
CA ARG A 219 26.19 18.44 -29.22
C ARG A 219 26.30 19.77 -29.90
N ASP A 220 27.01 20.74 -29.32
CA ASP A 220 27.19 22.09 -29.86
C ASP A 220 25.85 22.71 -30.35
N ASN A 221 24.81 22.58 -29.53
CA ASN A 221 23.42 23.02 -29.81
C ASN A 221 22.75 22.31 -31.01
N LYS A 222 23.38 21.29 -31.59
CA LYS A 222 22.79 20.48 -32.65
C LYS A 222 22.21 19.19 -32.08
N ARG A 223 20.93 18.93 -32.38
CA ARG A 223 20.26 17.70 -31.99
C ARG A 223 20.88 16.50 -32.69
N LEU A 224 21.18 15.48 -31.92
CA LEU A 224 21.71 14.19 -32.43
C LEU A 224 20.56 13.24 -32.77
N SER A 225 20.78 12.41 -33.78
CA SER A 225 19.87 11.35 -34.20
C SER A 225 20.65 10.09 -34.46
N ASN A 226 19.95 8.95 -34.56
CA ASN A 226 20.54 7.66 -34.93
C ASN A 226 21.08 7.71 -36.36
N ALA A 227 22.34 8.06 -36.55
CA ALA A 227 23.02 8.13 -37.86
C ALA A 227 24.52 8.24 -37.65
N GLN A 228 25.31 7.80 -38.64
CA GLN A 228 26.77 8.05 -38.73
C GLN A 228 27.55 7.71 -37.45
N GLY A 229 27.37 6.51 -36.92
CA GLY A 229 28.07 6.04 -35.72
C GLY A 229 27.47 6.48 -34.42
N ILE A 230 26.38 7.25 -34.41
CA ILE A 230 25.59 7.61 -33.24
C ILE A 230 24.40 6.66 -33.09
N SER A 231 24.23 6.08 -31.91
CA SER A 231 23.04 5.31 -31.54
C SER A 231 22.50 5.77 -30.21
N ILE A 232 21.22 6.15 -30.18
CA ILE A 232 20.49 6.58 -28.98
C ILE A 232 19.56 5.46 -28.57
N GLN A 233 19.70 4.97 -27.34
CA GLN A 233 18.87 3.93 -26.77
C GLN A 233 18.15 4.47 -25.54
N ILE A 234 16.85 4.13 -25.39
CA ILE A 234 16.02 4.59 -24.29
C ILE A 234 15.43 3.37 -23.57
N PHE A 235 15.70 3.26 -22.26
CA PHE A 235 15.24 2.20 -21.38
C PHE A 235 14.48 2.80 -20.20
N GLY A 236 13.19 2.98 -20.33
CA GLY A 236 12.36 3.53 -19.26
C GLY A 236 12.76 4.97 -18.90
N THR A 237 13.44 5.14 -17.79
CA THR A 237 13.92 6.43 -17.25
C THR A 237 15.39 6.71 -17.57
N ARG A 238 16.02 5.86 -18.35
CA ARG A 238 17.43 5.93 -18.74
C ARG A 238 17.58 6.10 -20.24
N THR A 239 18.55 6.92 -20.66
CA THR A 239 18.98 6.98 -22.06
C THR A 239 20.49 6.80 -22.14
N LEU A 240 20.92 6.09 -23.20
CA LEU A 240 22.31 5.91 -23.56
C LEU A 240 22.58 6.55 -24.92
N LEU A 241 23.65 7.31 -25.00
CA LEU A 241 24.24 7.76 -26.26
C LEU A 241 25.51 6.94 -26.53
N LEU A 242 25.50 6.17 -27.60
CA LEU A 242 26.63 5.37 -28.04
C LEU A 242 27.28 6.08 -29.25
N VAL A 243 28.58 6.32 -29.13
CA VAL A 243 29.41 6.85 -30.21
C VAL A 243 30.34 5.73 -30.66
N SER A 244 30.10 5.16 -31.86
CA SER A 244 30.91 4.08 -32.42
C SER A 244 32.11 4.63 -33.14
N ASN A 245 33.28 3.94 -33.08
CA ASN A 245 34.49 4.31 -33.77
C ASN A 245 34.90 5.78 -33.51
N VAL A 246 35.04 6.13 -32.24
CA VAL A 246 35.34 7.51 -31.78
C VAL A 246 36.54 8.09 -32.49
N THR A 247 36.43 9.29 -32.99
CA THR A 247 37.49 10.11 -33.59
C THR A 247 37.92 11.23 -32.61
N GLU A 248 39.02 11.95 -32.93
CA GLU A 248 39.47 13.09 -32.12
C GLU A 248 38.40 14.21 -32.05
N GLU A 249 37.57 14.34 -33.09
CA GLU A 249 36.51 15.33 -33.16
C GLU A 249 35.31 15.00 -32.27
N ASP A 250 35.14 13.72 -31.86
CA ASP A 250 34.00 13.29 -31.05
C ASP A 250 34.17 13.59 -29.57
N TYR A 251 35.38 13.89 -29.13
CA TYR A 251 35.63 14.29 -27.76
C TYR A 251 35.01 15.65 -27.44
N GLY A 252 34.51 15.82 -26.23
CA GLY A 252 33.92 17.08 -25.80
C GLY A 252 32.62 16.93 -25.03
N ASN A 253 31.83 18.00 -25.05
CA ASN A 253 30.61 18.12 -24.26
C ASN A 253 29.37 17.67 -25.06
N TYR A 254 28.56 16.85 -24.41
CA TYR A 254 27.25 16.41 -24.86
C TYR A 254 26.18 16.81 -23.84
N THR A 255 25.00 17.14 -24.29
CA THR A 255 23.90 17.54 -23.43
C THR A 255 22.74 16.54 -23.57
N CYS A 256 22.36 15.94 -22.46
CA CYS A 256 21.11 15.17 -22.31
C CYS A 256 19.99 16.11 -21.90
N VAL A 257 18.87 16.03 -22.59
CA VAL A 257 17.65 16.79 -22.29
C VAL A 257 16.52 15.84 -22.03
N ALA A 258 15.85 15.99 -20.89
CA ALA A 258 14.67 15.23 -20.51
C ALA A 258 13.46 16.16 -20.44
N THR A 259 12.37 15.79 -21.11
CA THR A 259 11.18 16.66 -21.25
C THR A 259 9.91 15.87 -20.97
N ASN A 260 8.97 16.45 -20.25
CA ASN A 260 7.56 16.04 -20.24
C ASN A 260 6.66 17.27 -20.31
N ARG A 261 5.33 17.09 -20.29
CA ARG A 261 4.36 18.20 -20.37
C ARG A 261 4.47 19.22 -19.22
N LEU A 262 5.18 18.91 -18.13
CA LEU A 262 5.31 19.76 -16.95
C LEU A 262 6.63 20.54 -16.92
N GLY A 263 7.61 20.18 -17.73
CA GLY A 263 8.88 20.89 -17.77
C GLY A 263 9.99 20.15 -18.50
N VAL A 264 11.16 20.78 -18.46
CA VAL A 264 12.39 20.35 -19.12
C VAL A 264 13.54 20.40 -18.10
N ASN A 265 14.43 19.41 -18.14
CA ASN A 265 15.68 19.44 -17.41
C ASN A 265 16.81 18.91 -18.30
N SER A 266 18.02 19.40 -18.09
CA SER A 266 19.18 19.01 -18.91
C SER A 266 20.45 18.84 -18.07
N ALA A 267 21.37 18.02 -18.56
CA ALA A 267 22.69 17.85 -17.96
C ALA A 267 23.75 17.69 -19.03
N SER A 268 24.95 18.17 -18.71
CA SER A 268 26.14 18.04 -19.55
C SER A 268 26.97 16.82 -19.16
N LEU A 269 27.43 16.09 -20.15
CA LEU A 269 28.29 14.92 -20.04
C LEU A 269 29.49 15.08 -20.96
N PHE A 270 30.61 14.47 -20.59
CA PHE A 270 31.84 14.57 -21.38
C PHE A 270 32.28 13.21 -21.90
N LEU A 271 32.65 13.19 -23.17
CA LEU A 271 33.43 12.11 -23.77
C LEU A 271 34.89 12.52 -23.72
N TYR A 272 35.72 11.80 -22.95
CA TYR A 272 37.12 12.10 -22.74
C TYR A 272 37.99 11.17 -23.55
N LYS A 273 39.17 11.70 -23.96
CA LYS A 273 40.27 10.89 -24.46
C LYS A 273 40.92 10.11 -23.32
N LEU A 274 41.01 8.80 -23.46
CA LEU A 274 41.73 7.97 -22.49
C LEU A 274 43.24 7.98 -22.85
N ASP A 275 44.04 8.72 -22.14
CA ASP A 275 45.49 8.69 -22.25
C ASP A 275 46.06 7.49 -21.48
N LEU A 276 46.60 6.52 -22.20
CA LEU A 276 47.36 5.45 -21.56
C LEU A 276 48.70 6.00 -21.10
N PRO A 277 49.13 5.73 -19.86
CA PRO A 277 50.49 6.09 -19.46
C PRO A 277 51.46 5.39 -20.39
N THR A 278 52.25 6.18 -21.12
CA THR A 278 53.37 5.65 -21.94
C THR A 278 54.39 5.07 -20.97
N ILE A 279 54.44 3.75 -20.84
CA ILE A 279 55.55 3.08 -20.16
C ILE A 279 56.76 3.29 -21.02
N ARG A 280 57.54 4.34 -20.71
CA ARG A 280 58.87 4.49 -21.26
C ARG A 280 59.76 3.40 -20.65
N TYR A 281 59.95 2.31 -21.39
CA TYR A 281 61.02 1.40 -21.05
C TYR A 281 62.35 2.19 -21.21
N PRO A 282 63.21 2.25 -20.17
CA PRO A 282 64.52 2.86 -20.32
C PRO A 282 65.26 2.07 -21.39
N THR A 283 65.62 2.73 -22.49
CA THR A 283 66.50 2.18 -23.50
C THR A 283 67.85 1.95 -22.83
N ARG A 284 68.22 0.67 -22.64
CA ARG A 284 69.58 0.29 -22.23
C ARG A 284 70.54 0.79 -23.29
N GLY A 285 71.39 1.78 -22.91
CA GLY A 285 72.60 2.12 -23.67
C GLY A 285 73.60 0.97 -23.67
N PRO A 286 74.46 0.85 -24.68
CA PRO A 286 75.47 -0.22 -24.77
C PRO A 286 76.58 0.04 -23.76
N GLY A 287 76.73 -0.78 -22.74
CA GLY A 287 77.76 -0.63 -21.74
C GLY A 287 78.02 -1.92 -20.96
N THR A 288 79.08 -2.59 -21.42
CA THR A 288 80.02 -3.51 -20.75
C THR A 288 79.51 -4.56 -19.74
N GLY A 289 79.83 -5.79 -20.06
CA GLY A 289 79.50 -7.01 -19.32
C GLY A 289 80.15 -7.05 -17.92
N ARG A 290 79.49 -7.72 -17.03
CA ARG A 290 80.06 -8.56 -15.97
C ARG A 290 79.00 -9.58 -15.56
N ASP A 291 79.38 -10.82 -15.69
CA ASP A 291 78.62 -11.99 -15.23
C ASP A 291 78.53 -11.97 -13.69
N ILE A 292 77.32 -12.15 -13.15
CA ILE A 292 77.13 -12.72 -11.84
C ILE A 292 75.87 -13.58 -11.88
N ASN A 293 76.06 -14.91 -11.70
CA ASN A 293 75.05 -15.89 -11.45
C ASN A 293 74.22 -15.53 -10.19
N GLY A 294 72.90 -15.55 -10.35
CA GLY A 294 71.93 -15.46 -9.25
C GLY A 294 70.57 -16.00 -9.65
N SER A 295 70.43 -17.32 -9.49
CA SER A 295 69.14 -17.98 -9.59
C SER A 295 68.24 -17.56 -8.43
N ALA A 296 67.18 -16.81 -8.71
CA ALA A 296 66.08 -16.60 -7.75
C ALA A 296 64.81 -17.12 -8.35
N SER A 297 64.24 -18.15 -7.70
CA SER A 297 63.07 -18.88 -8.05
C SER A 297 61.78 -18.05 -7.97
N LEU A 298 61.09 -17.92 -9.08
CA LEU A 298 59.72 -17.37 -9.21
C LEU A 298 58.69 -18.45 -8.95
N THR A 299 58.46 -18.81 -7.70
CA THR A 299 57.39 -19.77 -7.37
C THR A 299 56.62 -19.48 -6.09
N GLN A 300 56.41 -18.20 -5.71
CA GLN A 300 55.58 -17.91 -4.50
C GLN A 300 54.46 -16.92 -4.65
N SER A 301 54.09 -16.46 -5.85
CA SER A 301 53.01 -15.46 -6.00
C SER A 301 51.69 -16.03 -6.56
N LEU A 302 51.62 -17.29 -6.96
CA LEU A 302 50.42 -17.87 -7.58
C LEU A 302 49.43 -18.52 -6.61
N TRP A 303 49.84 -18.77 -5.36
CA TRP A 303 48.99 -19.43 -4.36
C TRP A 303 48.10 -18.49 -3.56
N LEU A 304 48.34 -17.21 -3.51
CA LEU A 304 47.55 -16.22 -2.77
C LEU A 304 46.36 -15.67 -3.59
N LEU A 305 46.34 -15.83 -4.89
CA LEU A 305 45.22 -15.42 -5.75
C LEU A 305 44.15 -16.53 -5.93
N LEU A 306 44.50 -17.79 -5.71
CA LEU A 306 43.54 -18.88 -5.77
C LEU A 306 42.75 -19.09 -4.48
N ALA A 307 43.27 -18.65 -3.33
CA ALA A 307 42.55 -18.76 -2.04
C ALA A 307 41.43 -17.73 -1.89
N SER A 308 41.47 -16.59 -2.57
CA SER A 308 40.42 -15.57 -2.52
C SER A 308 39.23 -15.84 -3.45
N ILE A 309 39.37 -16.73 -4.42
CA ILE A 309 38.28 -17.07 -5.34
C ILE A 309 37.41 -18.21 -4.79
N ILE A 310 37.97 -19.08 -3.94
CA ILE A 310 37.23 -20.21 -3.36
C ILE A 310 36.33 -19.79 -2.19
N CYS A 311 36.66 -18.70 -1.48
CA CYS A 311 35.79 -18.15 -0.41
C CYS A 311 34.53 -17.42 -0.93
N LEU A 312 34.43 -17.11 -2.20
CA LEU A 312 33.25 -16.45 -2.81
C LEU A 312 32.18 -17.44 -3.29
N PHE A 313 32.48 -18.75 -3.36
CA PHE A 313 31.56 -19.78 -3.84
C PHE A 313 31.05 -20.76 -2.78
N PHE A 314 31.61 -20.74 -1.57
CA PHE A 314 31.08 -21.50 -0.46
C PHE A 314 30.91 -20.58 0.75
N LYS A 315 29.62 -20.29 1.07
CA LYS A 315 29.20 -19.66 2.32
C LYS A 315 29.85 -20.41 3.49
N CYS A 316 30.78 -19.78 4.20
CA CYS A 316 30.99 -20.01 5.62
C CYS A 316 30.34 -18.90 6.41
#